data_62e014482888625d264deee70ec0f44e
#
_entry.id   62e014482888625d264deee70ec0f44e
#
_cell.length_a   1.000
_cell.length_b   1.000
_cell.length_c   1.000
_cell.angle_alpha   90.00
_cell.angle_beta   90.00
_cell.angle_gamma   90.00
#
_symmetry.space_group_name_H-M   'P 1'
#
loop_
_entity.id
_entity.type
_entity.pdbx_description
1 polymer ?
#
loop_
_entity_poly.entity_id
_entity_poly.type
_entity_poly.pdbx_seq_one_letter_code
_entity_poly.pdbx_strand_id
1 'polypeptide(L)'
;MLKPPHLSLYIHIPWCVQKCPYCDFNSHALKSKIPEQLYIDALIEDLDTDIKKYGLAQDERALHSIFIGGGTPSLISPEQIGRLLNEVEKRISFKSDIEITMEANPGTIEATRFEQYRQQGITRISIGVQSFEQEKLKRLGRIHGSKEAINAANLAHSVGLNSFNLDLMHGLPDQTVEQALNDLDKAIELNPPHLSWYQLTIEPNTLFYSKPPTLPDDDKLWDIFDLGHKKLTQAGYVQYEISGYSKPGFQCQHNLNYWRFGDYLGIGC
;
A
#
# COMPACT_ATOMS: atom_id res chain seq x y z
N MET A 1 6.82 9.40 34.32
CA MET A 1 7.55 8.76 33.22
C MET A 1 6.79 9.00 31.93
N LEU A 2 7.46 9.30 30.84
CA LEU A 2 6.85 9.39 29.50
C LEU A 2 6.33 8.00 29.13
N LYS A 3 5.13 7.90 28.55
CA LYS A 3 4.65 6.64 27.98
C LYS A 3 5.45 6.35 26.71
N PRO A 4 5.96 5.12 26.50
CA PRO A 4 6.58 4.76 25.25
C PRO A 4 5.57 4.92 24.10
N PRO A 5 6.03 5.33 22.90
CA PRO A 5 5.15 5.46 21.73
C PRO A 5 4.63 4.09 21.27
N HIS A 6 3.65 4.10 20.37
CA HIS A 6 3.18 2.85 19.75
C HIS A 6 4.31 2.19 18.97
N LEU A 7 4.30 0.86 18.95
CA LEU A 7 5.23 0.04 18.16
C LEU A 7 4.48 -0.52 16.94
N SER A 8 5.08 -0.40 15.77
CA SER A 8 4.58 -0.94 14.50
C SER A 8 5.63 -1.81 13.83
N LEU A 9 5.22 -2.62 12.86
CA LEU A 9 6.12 -3.45 12.07
C LEU A 9 5.89 -3.19 10.58
N TYR A 10 6.96 -2.88 9.84
CA TYR A 10 6.97 -2.88 8.38
C TYR A 10 7.65 -4.16 7.87
N ILE A 11 7.03 -4.83 6.91
CA ILE A 11 7.54 -6.04 6.29
C ILE A 11 7.71 -5.80 4.80
N HIS A 12 8.92 -5.93 4.28
CA HIS A 12 9.22 -5.70 2.89
C HIS A 12 9.18 -6.98 2.07
N ILE A 13 8.42 -6.97 0.95
CA ILE A 13 8.36 -8.05 -0.03
C ILE A 13 8.88 -7.51 -1.37
N PRO A 14 10.06 -7.94 -1.87
CA PRO A 14 10.72 -7.24 -2.97
C PRO A 14 10.26 -7.66 -4.39
N TRP A 15 9.36 -8.59 -4.54
CA TRP A 15 9.03 -9.12 -5.87
C TRP A 15 7.84 -8.41 -6.51
N CYS A 16 7.97 -8.19 -7.85
CA CYS A 16 6.90 -7.74 -8.72
C CYS A 16 6.81 -8.68 -9.94
N VAL A 17 5.63 -8.83 -10.54
CA VAL A 17 5.51 -9.48 -11.85
C VAL A 17 6.30 -8.68 -12.88
N GLN A 18 6.16 -7.35 -12.84
CA GLN A 18 6.89 -6.40 -13.69
C GLN A 18 7.20 -5.14 -12.86
N LYS A 19 8.45 -4.64 -12.96
CA LYS A 19 8.83 -3.37 -12.33
C LYS A 19 8.34 -2.21 -13.17
N CYS A 20 7.61 -1.28 -12.55
CA CYS A 20 7.11 -0.08 -13.20
C CYS A 20 8.26 0.90 -13.51
N PRO A 21 8.21 1.66 -14.63
CA PRO A 21 9.29 2.54 -15.05
C PRO A 21 9.56 3.74 -14.12
N TYR A 22 8.61 4.07 -13.25
CA TYR A 22 8.71 5.16 -12.26
C TYR A 22 9.12 4.68 -10.87
N CYS A 23 9.08 3.37 -10.61
CA CYS A 23 9.22 2.82 -9.25
C CYS A 23 10.69 2.82 -8.79
N ASP A 24 10.98 3.54 -7.72
CA ASP A 24 12.27 3.62 -7.02
C ASP A 24 12.38 2.63 -5.85
N PHE A 25 11.28 1.96 -5.46
CA PHE A 25 11.30 1.01 -4.36
C PHE A 25 12.30 -0.13 -4.61
N ASN A 26 12.81 -0.71 -3.51
CA ASN A 26 13.62 -1.92 -3.58
C ASN A 26 12.77 -3.11 -4.05
N SER A 27 12.46 -3.13 -5.33
CA SER A 27 11.61 -4.13 -5.96
C SER A 27 12.24 -4.70 -7.22
N HIS A 28 12.00 -5.98 -7.48
CA HIS A 28 12.63 -6.73 -8.55
C HIS A 28 11.58 -7.53 -9.33
N ALA A 29 11.67 -7.46 -10.68
CA ALA A 29 10.83 -8.28 -11.52
C ALA A 29 11.16 -9.77 -11.33
N LEU A 30 10.14 -10.61 -11.25
CA LEU A 30 10.28 -12.06 -11.12
C LEU A 30 11.06 -12.64 -12.29
N LYS A 31 12.09 -13.42 -11.98
CA LYS A 31 12.85 -14.23 -12.95
C LYS A 31 12.54 -15.72 -12.83
N SER A 32 11.94 -16.14 -11.72
CA SER A 32 11.60 -17.53 -11.41
C SER A 32 10.49 -17.56 -10.35
N LYS A 33 10.08 -18.75 -9.94
CA LYS A 33 9.15 -18.92 -8.82
C LYS A 33 9.74 -18.33 -7.53
N ILE A 34 8.93 -17.61 -6.77
CA ILE A 34 9.33 -17.04 -5.48
C ILE A 34 9.65 -18.18 -4.51
N PRO A 35 10.82 -18.16 -3.85
CA PRO A 35 11.16 -19.12 -2.79
C PRO A 35 10.46 -18.70 -1.48
N GLU A 36 9.13 -18.73 -1.46
CA GLU A 36 8.31 -18.16 -0.38
C GLU A 36 8.74 -18.65 1.01
N GLN A 37 8.88 -19.97 1.18
CA GLN A 37 9.23 -20.54 2.48
C GLN A 37 10.57 -20.02 3.00
N LEU A 38 11.61 -20.02 2.15
CA LEU A 38 12.95 -19.54 2.53
C LEU A 38 12.93 -18.05 2.86
N TYR A 39 12.13 -17.27 2.13
CA TYR A 39 12.04 -15.84 2.38
C TYR A 39 11.30 -15.54 3.70
N ILE A 40 10.22 -16.26 4.00
CA ILE A 40 9.54 -16.14 5.28
C ILE A 40 10.45 -16.56 6.44
N ASP A 41 11.25 -17.63 6.26
CA ASP A 41 12.25 -18.03 7.28
C ASP A 41 13.27 -16.89 7.53
N ALA A 42 13.76 -16.26 6.45
CA ALA A 42 14.69 -15.14 6.56
C ALA A 42 14.07 -13.89 7.22
N LEU A 43 12.80 -13.58 6.94
CA LEU A 43 12.08 -12.49 7.62
C LEU A 43 11.94 -12.74 9.13
N ILE A 44 11.67 -13.98 9.51
CA ILE A 44 11.56 -14.38 10.92
C ILE A 44 12.92 -14.25 11.63
N GLU A 45 13.99 -14.68 10.98
CA GLU A 45 15.37 -14.55 11.49
C GLU A 45 15.79 -13.08 11.63
N ASP A 46 15.40 -12.23 10.67
CA ASP A 46 15.64 -10.80 10.71
C ASP A 46 14.91 -10.15 11.89
N LEU A 47 13.64 -10.51 12.11
CA LEU A 47 12.86 -10.07 13.29
C LEU A 47 13.52 -10.52 14.60
N ASP A 48 13.99 -11.76 14.69
CA ASP A 48 14.69 -12.28 15.89
C ASP A 48 15.98 -11.50 16.17
N THR A 49 16.68 -11.10 15.10
CA THR A 49 17.88 -10.27 15.18
C THR A 49 17.55 -8.88 15.71
N ASP A 50 16.51 -8.25 15.22
CA ASP A 50 16.08 -6.92 15.66
C ASP A 50 15.55 -6.94 17.10
N ILE A 51 14.77 -7.94 17.48
CA ILE A 51 14.30 -8.11 18.87
C ILE A 51 15.49 -8.16 19.83
N LYS A 52 16.52 -8.91 19.47
CA LYS A 52 17.74 -9.02 20.28
C LYS A 52 18.52 -7.70 20.29
N LYS A 53 18.73 -7.10 19.13
CA LYS A 53 19.51 -5.86 18.94
C LYS A 53 18.93 -4.68 19.69
N TYR A 54 17.61 -4.52 19.69
CA TYR A 54 16.90 -3.41 20.33
C TYR A 54 16.38 -3.74 21.73
N GLY A 55 16.66 -4.95 22.27
CA GLY A 55 16.27 -5.34 23.61
C GLY A 55 14.76 -5.51 23.82
N LEU A 56 14.03 -5.83 22.76
CA LEU A 56 12.56 -5.90 22.77
C LEU A 56 12.01 -7.12 23.51
N ALA A 57 12.86 -8.08 23.89
CA ALA A 57 12.43 -9.22 24.70
C ALA A 57 11.85 -8.84 26.09
N GLN A 58 12.14 -7.62 26.55
CA GLN A 58 11.63 -7.04 27.79
C GLN A 58 10.63 -5.90 27.53
N ASP A 59 10.28 -5.66 26.28
CA ASP A 59 9.32 -4.61 25.90
C ASP A 59 7.90 -5.22 25.96
N GLU A 60 7.06 -4.65 26.82
CA GLU A 60 5.68 -5.11 27.00
C GLU A 60 4.71 -4.53 25.96
N ARG A 61 5.22 -3.70 25.03
CA ARG A 61 4.37 -3.11 23.99
C ARG A 61 3.89 -4.17 23.01
N ALA A 62 2.59 -4.20 22.78
CA ALA A 62 2.00 -4.95 21.68
C ALA A 62 2.09 -4.14 20.37
N LEU A 63 2.21 -4.82 19.23
CA LEU A 63 2.16 -4.20 17.91
C LEU A 63 0.80 -3.52 17.70
N HIS A 64 0.86 -2.27 17.29
CA HIS A 64 -0.30 -1.45 16.97
C HIS A 64 -0.72 -1.60 15.51
N SER A 65 0.25 -1.74 14.61
CA SER A 65 -0.01 -1.99 13.20
C SER A 65 1.12 -2.80 12.56
N ILE A 66 0.76 -3.54 11.50
CA ILE A 66 1.70 -4.20 10.59
C ILE A 66 1.39 -3.71 9.18
N PHE A 67 2.43 -3.37 8.41
CA PHE A 67 2.30 -3.02 7.00
C PHE A 67 3.21 -3.92 6.16
N ILE A 68 2.62 -4.69 5.27
CA ILE A 68 3.32 -5.57 4.34
C ILE A 68 3.31 -4.90 2.97
N GLY A 69 4.48 -4.37 2.58
CA GLY A 69 4.61 -3.54 1.39
C GLY A 69 5.86 -3.85 0.55
N GLY A 70 6.15 -2.95 -0.38
CA GLY A 70 7.38 -2.95 -1.18
C GLY A 70 7.17 -3.22 -2.66
N GLY A 71 7.33 -4.44 -3.12
CA GLY A 71 7.04 -4.83 -4.50
C GLY A 71 5.57 -5.16 -4.70
N THR A 72 5.20 -6.41 -4.57
CA THR A 72 3.82 -6.90 -4.68
C THR A 72 3.59 -8.02 -3.65
N PRO A 73 3.30 -7.68 -2.41
CA PRO A 73 3.09 -8.67 -1.33
C PRO A 73 2.04 -9.73 -1.65
N SER A 74 1.01 -9.40 -2.42
CA SER A 74 -0.03 -10.33 -2.86
C SER A 74 0.44 -11.45 -3.80
N LEU A 75 1.71 -11.48 -4.16
CA LEU A 75 2.33 -12.62 -4.84
C LEU A 75 2.66 -13.78 -3.88
N ILE A 76 2.82 -13.50 -2.59
CA ILE A 76 3.04 -14.52 -1.56
C ILE A 76 1.73 -15.23 -1.26
N SER A 77 1.76 -16.55 -1.11
CA SER A 77 0.56 -17.33 -0.82
C SER A 77 -0.07 -16.96 0.54
N PRO A 78 -1.40 -17.05 0.67
CA PRO A 78 -2.09 -16.78 1.94
C PRO A 78 -1.54 -17.62 3.10
N GLU A 79 -1.19 -18.89 2.86
CA GLU A 79 -0.63 -19.79 3.86
C GLU A 79 0.70 -19.27 4.41
N GLN A 80 1.56 -18.73 3.54
CA GLN A 80 2.86 -18.18 3.97
C GLN A 80 2.68 -16.82 4.68
N ILE A 81 1.73 -16.00 4.28
CA ILE A 81 1.36 -14.78 5.02
C ILE A 81 0.84 -15.15 6.42
N GLY A 82 -0.05 -16.13 6.52
CA GLY A 82 -0.55 -16.62 7.82
C GLY A 82 0.55 -17.16 8.70
N ARG A 83 1.47 -17.95 8.14
CA ARG A 83 2.65 -18.43 8.86
C ARG A 83 3.50 -17.27 9.39
N LEU A 84 3.79 -16.27 8.55
CA LEU A 84 4.57 -15.10 8.96
C LEU A 84 3.90 -14.35 10.11
N LEU A 85 2.61 -14.04 10.01
CA LEU A 85 1.88 -13.33 11.05
C LEU A 85 1.84 -14.12 12.37
N ASN A 86 1.62 -15.42 12.31
CA ASN A 86 1.65 -16.28 13.49
C ASN A 86 3.05 -16.30 14.17
N GLU A 87 4.12 -16.32 13.38
CA GLU A 87 5.48 -16.29 13.92
C GLU A 87 5.85 -14.92 14.50
N VAL A 88 5.34 -13.83 13.91
CA VAL A 88 5.47 -12.47 14.47
C VAL A 88 4.74 -12.38 15.81
N GLU A 89 3.49 -12.86 15.89
CA GLU A 89 2.65 -12.78 17.10
C GLU A 89 3.23 -13.57 18.28
N LYS A 90 3.90 -14.70 18.01
CA LYS A 90 4.63 -15.48 19.06
C LYS A 90 5.79 -14.70 19.68
N ARG A 91 6.35 -13.72 18.98
CA ARG A 91 7.52 -12.92 19.38
C ARG A 91 7.13 -11.57 19.98
N ILE A 92 6.18 -10.91 19.36
CA ILE A 92 5.65 -9.61 19.81
C ILE A 92 4.12 -9.70 19.73
N SER A 93 3.46 -9.60 20.87
CA SER A 93 1.99 -9.70 20.95
C SER A 93 1.30 -8.62 20.09
N PHE A 94 0.11 -8.92 19.60
CA PHE A 94 -0.71 -7.98 18.87
C PHE A 94 -1.71 -7.28 19.79
N LYS A 95 -2.02 -6.01 19.50
CA LYS A 95 -3.20 -5.38 20.08
C LYS A 95 -4.46 -6.05 19.55
N SER A 96 -5.52 -6.08 20.36
CA SER A 96 -6.80 -6.69 19.98
C SER A 96 -7.46 -6.02 18.76
N ASP A 97 -7.12 -4.77 18.49
CA ASP A 97 -7.61 -3.94 17.38
C ASP A 97 -6.51 -3.64 16.34
N ILE A 98 -5.49 -4.48 16.25
CA ILE A 98 -4.36 -4.29 15.33
C ILE A 98 -4.81 -4.08 13.89
N GLU A 99 -4.24 -3.08 13.23
CA GLU A 99 -4.36 -2.94 11.77
C GLU A 99 -3.24 -3.72 11.08
N ILE A 100 -3.60 -4.67 10.22
CA ILE A 100 -2.65 -5.42 9.39
C ILE A 100 -2.96 -5.11 7.93
N THR A 101 -2.14 -4.25 7.33
CA THR A 101 -2.27 -3.83 5.93
C THR A 101 -1.37 -4.65 5.02
N MET A 102 -1.88 -5.03 3.86
CA MET A 102 -1.09 -5.63 2.78
C MET A 102 -1.33 -4.91 1.46
N GLU A 103 -0.25 -4.59 0.75
CA GLU A 103 -0.32 -4.05 -0.61
C GLU A 103 -0.64 -5.13 -1.64
N ALA A 104 -1.40 -4.75 -2.65
CA ALA A 104 -1.85 -5.64 -3.70
C ALA A 104 -2.02 -4.90 -5.04
N ASN A 105 -1.72 -5.60 -6.15
CA ASN A 105 -2.05 -5.12 -7.49
C ASN A 105 -3.38 -5.72 -7.96
N PRO A 106 -4.25 -4.94 -8.64
CA PRO A 106 -5.55 -5.43 -9.11
C PRO A 106 -5.46 -6.67 -10.01
N GLY A 107 -4.47 -6.74 -10.90
CA GLY A 107 -4.29 -7.83 -11.87
C GLY A 107 -3.71 -9.13 -11.29
N THR A 108 -3.27 -9.14 -10.04
CA THR A 108 -2.71 -10.34 -9.37
C THR A 108 -3.69 -10.97 -8.38
N ILE A 109 -4.92 -10.42 -8.29
CA ILE A 109 -5.84 -10.75 -7.21
C ILE A 109 -7.12 -11.34 -7.78
N GLU A 110 -7.39 -12.56 -7.32
CA GLU A 110 -8.70 -13.17 -7.44
C GLU A 110 -9.49 -12.97 -6.13
N ALA A 111 -10.83 -12.98 -6.23
CA ALA A 111 -11.73 -12.84 -5.08
C ALA A 111 -11.39 -13.78 -3.93
N THR A 112 -11.09 -15.01 -4.26
CA THR A 112 -10.73 -16.06 -3.31
C THR A 112 -9.49 -15.73 -2.50
N ARG A 113 -8.54 -14.95 -3.06
CA ARG A 113 -7.31 -14.58 -2.33
C ARG A 113 -7.55 -13.50 -1.29
N PHE A 114 -8.39 -12.51 -1.53
CA PHE A 114 -8.71 -11.49 -0.51
C PHE A 114 -9.36 -12.12 0.72
N GLU A 115 -10.31 -13.02 0.50
CA GLU A 115 -10.92 -13.76 1.60
C GLU A 115 -9.91 -14.64 2.34
N GLN A 116 -9.04 -15.34 1.61
CA GLN A 116 -7.99 -16.15 2.21
C GLN A 116 -7.00 -15.29 3.03
N TYR A 117 -6.57 -14.14 2.52
CA TYR A 117 -5.72 -13.21 3.29
C TYR A 117 -6.43 -12.70 4.54
N ARG A 118 -7.71 -12.35 4.44
CA ARG A 118 -8.51 -11.96 5.62
C ARG A 118 -8.55 -13.08 6.66
N GLN A 119 -8.76 -14.33 6.24
CA GLN A 119 -8.73 -15.49 7.13
C GLN A 119 -7.37 -15.70 7.80
N GLN A 120 -6.27 -15.24 7.18
CA GLN A 120 -4.94 -15.25 7.77
C GLN A 120 -4.65 -14.05 8.68
N GLY A 121 -5.58 -13.13 8.86
CA GLY A 121 -5.43 -12.01 9.77
C GLY A 121 -5.20 -10.64 9.08
N ILE A 122 -5.17 -10.56 7.76
CA ILE A 122 -5.13 -9.26 7.07
C ILE A 122 -6.46 -8.52 7.32
N THR A 123 -6.37 -7.30 7.85
CA THR A 123 -7.54 -6.49 8.19
C THR A 123 -7.79 -5.36 7.17
N ARG A 124 -6.74 -4.99 6.41
CA ARG A 124 -6.77 -3.91 5.42
C ARG A 124 -5.96 -4.28 4.19
N ILE A 125 -6.45 -3.91 3.00
CA ILE A 125 -5.70 -4.07 1.73
C ILE A 125 -5.53 -2.71 1.06
N SER A 126 -4.32 -2.41 0.57
CA SER A 126 -4.03 -1.26 -0.29
C SER A 126 -3.92 -1.73 -1.73
N ILE A 127 -4.77 -1.20 -2.60
CA ILE A 127 -4.89 -1.66 -4.00
C ILE A 127 -4.27 -0.62 -4.93
N GLY A 128 -3.15 -0.98 -5.58
CA GLY A 128 -2.41 -0.11 -6.49
C GLY A 128 -3.12 0.07 -7.84
N VAL A 129 -4.16 0.88 -7.88
CA VAL A 129 -4.96 1.18 -9.10
C VAL A 129 -4.21 2.10 -10.05
N GLN A 130 -3.67 3.20 -9.54
CA GLN A 130 -2.92 4.28 -10.17
C GLN A 130 -3.77 5.17 -11.09
N SER A 131 -4.57 4.63 -11.99
CA SER A 131 -5.53 5.33 -12.86
C SER A 131 -6.61 4.36 -13.33
N PHE A 132 -7.74 4.88 -13.76
CA PHE A 132 -8.77 4.11 -14.47
C PHE A 132 -8.70 4.32 -15.99
N GLU A 133 -7.77 5.14 -16.48
CA GLU A 133 -7.55 5.32 -17.91
C GLU A 133 -6.54 4.32 -18.45
N GLN A 134 -6.96 3.48 -19.41
CA GLN A 134 -6.13 2.41 -19.99
C GLN A 134 -4.83 2.93 -20.59
N GLU A 135 -4.85 4.07 -21.28
CA GLU A 135 -3.64 4.65 -21.89
C GLU A 135 -2.65 5.17 -20.84
N LYS A 136 -3.14 5.71 -19.72
CA LYS A 136 -2.29 6.15 -18.60
C LYS A 136 -1.65 4.94 -17.91
N LEU A 137 -2.43 3.89 -17.63
CA LEU A 137 -1.92 2.63 -17.08
C LEU A 137 -0.82 2.03 -17.96
N LYS A 138 -1.02 1.99 -19.26
CA LYS A 138 -0.04 1.50 -20.24
C LYS A 138 1.26 2.32 -20.18
N ARG A 139 1.18 3.65 -20.13
CA ARG A 139 2.36 4.53 -19.99
C ARG A 139 3.09 4.35 -18.68
N LEU A 140 2.36 4.03 -17.61
CA LEU A 140 2.92 3.68 -16.30
C LEU A 140 3.52 2.26 -16.25
N GLY A 141 3.45 1.49 -17.36
CA GLY A 141 3.91 0.11 -17.39
C GLY A 141 3.09 -0.84 -16.54
N ARG A 142 1.81 -0.50 -16.27
CA ARG A 142 0.91 -1.35 -15.49
C ARG A 142 0.37 -2.48 -16.35
N ILE A 143 0.28 -3.67 -15.75
CA ILE A 143 -0.19 -4.89 -16.43
C ILE A 143 -1.70 -5.13 -16.27
N HIS A 144 -2.35 -4.42 -15.35
CA HIS A 144 -3.79 -4.46 -15.16
C HIS A 144 -4.49 -3.31 -15.90
N GLY A 145 -5.78 -3.49 -16.17
CA GLY A 145 -6.63 -2.48 -16.75
C GLY A 145 -7.68 -1.94 -15.75
N SER A 146 -8.50 -1.00 -16.24
CA SER A 146 -9.56 -0.37 -15.45
C SER A 146 -10.59 -1.38 -14.90
N LYS A 147 -10.91 -2.42 -15.68
CA LYS A 147 -11.88 -3.44 -15.25
C LYS A 147 -11.38 -4.25 -14.06
N GLU A 148 -10.09 -4.64 -14.07
CA GLU A 148 -9.47 -5.36 -12.97
C GLU A 148 -9.44 -4.50 -11.70
N ALA A 149 -9.16 -3.19 -11.82
CA ALA A 149 -9.17 -2.26 -10.71
C ALA A 149 -10.56 -2.13 -10.07
N ILE A 150 -11.62 -1.98 -10.89
CA ILE A 150 -13.00 -1.92 -10.43
C ILE A 150 -13.41 -3.24 -9.75
N ASN A 151 -13.07 -4.38 -10.35
CA ASN A 151 -13.35 -5.68 -9.76
C ASN A 151 -12.66 -5.85 -8.40
N ALA A 152 -11.38 -5.47 -8.29
CA ALA A 152 -10.64 -5.56 -7.03
C ALA A 152 -11.29 -4.72 -5.92
N ALA A 153 -11.76 -3.50 -6.23
CA ALA A 153 -12.48 -2.66 -5.27
C ALA A 153 -13.80 -3.30 -4.82
N ASN A 154 -14.59 -3.83 -5.76
CA ASN A 154 -15.85 -4.52 -5.45
C ASN A 154 -15.61 -5.77 -4.59
N LEU A 155 -14.53 -6.51 -4.84
CA LEU A 155 -14.13 -7.66 -4.05
C LEU A 155 -13.74 -7.26 -2.63
N ALA A 156 -12.96 -6.18 -2.48
CA ALA A 156 -12.59 -5.66 -1.17
C ALA A 156 -13.82 -5.30 -0.32
N HIS A 157 -14.88 -4.77 -0.94
CA HIS A 157 -16.16 -4.55 -0.26
C HIS A 157 -16.83 -5.86 0.18
N SER A 158 -16.77 -6.92 -0.64
CA SER A 158 -17.54 -8.15 -0.42
C SER A 158 -16.95 -9.08 0.64
N VAL A 159 -15.63 -9.05 0.84
CA VAL A 159 -14.94 -10.01 1.72
C VAL A 159 -14.90 -9.61 3.20
N GLY A 160 -15.50 -8.49 3.58
CA GLY A 160 -15.62 -8.08 4.99
C GLY A 160 -14.28 -7.67 5.65
N LEU A 161 -13.39 -7.02 4.91
CA LEU A 161 -12.23 -6.33 5.45
C LEU A 161 -12.67 -5.14 6.33
N ASN A 162 -11.91 -4.81 7.35
CA ASN A 162 -12.18 -3.62 8.16
C ASN A 162 -12.05 -2.34 7.34
N SER A 163 -11.11 -2.31 6.41
CA SER A 163 -10.87 -1.20 5.49
C SER A 163 -10.15 -1.67 4.23
N PHE A 164 -10.21 -0.86 3.18
CA PHE A 164 -9.30 -0.96 2.05
C PHE A 164 -9.00 0.42 1.48
N ASN A 165 -7.90 0.52 0.75
CA ASN A 165 -7.44 1.73 0.10
C ASN A 165 -7.34 1.53 -1.41
N LEU A 166 -7.65 2.56 -2.18
CA LEU A 166 -7.28 2.65 -3.58
C LEU A 166 -6.14 3.66 -3.72
N ASP A 167 -5.00 3.23 -4.25
CA ASP A 167 -3.89 4.10 -4.58
C ASP A 167 -4.11 4.68 -5.97
N LEU A 168 -4.17 5.99 -6.09
CA LEU A 168 -4.28 6.74 -7.33
C LEU A 168 -3.14 7.71 -7.49
N MET A 169 -2.71 7.90 -8.72
CA MET A 169 -1.68 8.87 -9.08
C MET A 169 -2.27 9.98 -9.94
N HIS A 170 -1.74 11.19 -9.76
CA HIS A 170 -2.00 12.32 -10.65
C HIS A 170 -0.70 12.92 -11.21
N GLY A 171 -0.81 13.88 -12.12
CA GLY A 171 0.38 14.38 -12.81
C GLY A 171 0.99 13.35 -13.75
N LEU A 172 0.19 12.43 -14.29
CA LEU A 172 0.62 11.37 -15.18
C LEU A 172 1.09 11.92 -16.53
N PRO A 173 1.85 11.14 -17.33
CA PRO A 173 2.30 11.58 -18.65
C PRO A 173 1.16 12.10 -19.51
N ASP A 174 1.29 13.36 -19.97
CA ASP A 174 0.28 14.11 -20.77
C ASP A 174 -1.13 14.09 -20.15
N GLN A 175 -1.24 14.08 -18.82
CA GLN A 175 -2.55 14.10 -18.15
C GLN A 175 -3.15 15.50 -18.16
N THR A 176 -4.43 15.61 -18.52
CA THR A 176 -5.20 16.84 -18.37
C THR A 176 -5.86 16.91 -17.00
N VAL A 177 -6.28 18.10 -16.58
CA VAL A 177 -7.05 18.30 -15.35
C VAL A 177 -8.32 17.44 -15.34
N GLU A 178 -9.06 17.43 -16.45
CA GLU A 178 -10.27 16.64 -16.60
C GLU A 178 -10.02 15.15 -16.41
N GLN A 179 -8.94 14.61 -16.98
CA GLN A 179 -8.56 13.20 -16.84
C GLN A 179 -8.25 12.84 -15.38
N ALA A 180 -7.53 13.69 -14.67
CA ALA A 180 -7.23 13.46 -13.25
C ALA A 180 -8.50 13.48 -12.39
N LEU A 181 -9.43 14.40 -12.67
CA LEU A 181 -10.70 14.48 -11.97
C LEU A 181 -11.64 13.31 -12.30
N ASN A 182 -11.61 12.80 -13.53
CA ASN A 182 -12.37 11.60 -13.93
C ASN A 182 -11.88 10.33 -13.19
N ASP A 183 -10.58 10.22 -12.94
CA ASP A 183 -10.03 9.14 -12.10
C ASP A 183 -10.58 9.22 -10.67
N LEU A 184 -10.65 10.43 -10.09
CA LEU A 184 -11.25 10.63 -8.78
C LEU A 184 -12.75 10.35 -8.76
N ASP A 185 -13.51 10.74 -9.80
CA ASP A 185 -14.94 10.44 -9.89
C ASP A 185 -15.20 8.93 -9.82
N LYS A 186 -14.44 8.15 -10.58
CA LYS A 186 -14.54 6.69 -10.55
C LYS A 186 -14.14 6.09 -9.20
N ALA A 187 -13.09 6.62 -8.56
CA ALA A 187 -12.70 6.17 -7.24
C ALA A 187 -13.78 6.49 -6.18
N ILE A 188 -14.35 7.69 -6.22
CA ILE A 188 -15.44 8.10 -5.32
C ILE A 188 -16.69 7.24 -5.53
N GLU A 189 -17.04 6.93 -6.79
CA GLU A 189 -18.15 6.06 -7.15
C GLU A 189 -17.97 4.65 -6.56
N LEU A 190 -16.76 4.12 -6.55
CA LEU A 190 -16.41 2.86 -5.90
C LEU A 190 -16.44 2.91 -4.38
N ASN A 191 -16.55 4.11 -3.81
CA ASN A 191 -16.83 4.36 -2.40
C ASN A 191 -15.87 3.69 -1.39
N PRO A 192 -14.53 3.65 -1.61
CA PRO A 192 -13.61 3.07 -0.64
C PRO A 192 -13.60 3.86 0.67
N PRO A 193 -13.28 3.22 1.81
CA PRO A 193 -13.11 3.95 3.07
C PRO A 193 -11.88 4.87 3.07
N HIS A 194 -10.89 4.59 2.24
CA HIS A 194 -9.61 5.31 2.16
C HIS A 194 -9.14 5.45 0.70
N LEU A 195 -8.53 6.59 0.39
CA LEU A 195 -7.88 6.89 -0.88
C LEU A 195 -6.49 7.44 -0.63
N SER A 196 -5.49 6.89 -1.29
CA SER A 196 -4.19 7.53 -1.46
C SER A 196 -4.18 8.21 -2.83
N TRP A 197 -3.92 9.51 -2.86
CA TRP A 197 -3.89 10.27 -4.09
C TRP A 197 -2.63 11.13 -4.13
N TYR A 198 -1.64 10.71 -4.93
CA TYR A 198 -0.30 11.26 -4.92
C TYR A 198 0.21 11.60 -6.32
N GLN A 199 1.07 12.62 -6.37
CA GLN A 199 1.66 13.09 -7.61
C GLN A 199 2.75 12.13 -8.09
N LEU A 200 2.80 11.87 -9.40
CA LEU A 200 3.94 11.20 -10.03
C LEU A 200 5.18 12.06 -9.88
N THR A 201 6.22 11.52 -9.26
CA THR A 201 7.56 12.09 -9.16
C THR A 201 8.55 11.30 -10.00
N ILE A 202 9.58 11.96 -10.50
CA ILE A 202 10.65 11.33 -11.29
C ILE A 202 11.85 11.11 -10.37
N GLU A 203 11.95 9.90 -9.84
CA GLU A 203 12.99 9.55 -8.89
C GLU A 203 14.27 9.05 -9.56
N PRO A 204 15.46 9.36 -9.02
CA PRO A 204 16.73 8.81 -9.49
C PRO A 204 16.72 7.29 -9.56
N ASN A 205 17.55 6.72 -10.45
CA ASN A 205 17.67 5.27 -10.66
C ASN A 205 16.42 4.59 -11.24
N THR A 206 15.46 5.35 -11.75
CA THR A 206 14.29 4.82 -12.47
C THR A 206 14.45 4.94 -13.98
N LEU A 207 13.63 4.18 -14.74
CA LEU A 207 13.59 4.34 -16.18
C LEU A 207 13.08 5.73 -16.59
N PHE A 208 12.09 6.27 -15.87
CA PHE A 208 11.57 7.62 -16.11
C PHE A 208 12.61 8.71 -15.84
N TYR A 209 13.55 8.49 -14.93
CA TYR A 209 14.67 9.43 -14.74
C TYR A 209 15.60 9.46 -15.95
N SER A 210 15.91 8.30 -16.52
CA SER A 210 16.80 8.19 -17.71
C SER A 210 16.11 8.56 -19.02
N LYS A 211 14.78 8.40 -19.09
CA LYS A 211 13.94 8.70 -20.24
C LYS A 211 12.65 9.35 -19.75
N PRO A 212 12.69 10.62 -19.32
CA PRO A 212 11.53 11.26 -18.69
C PRO A 212 10.39 11.40 -19.70
N PRO A 213 9.16 11.04 -19.30
CA PRO A 213 7.97 11.34 -20.09
C PRO A 213 7.64 12.84 -20.01
N THR A 214 6.81 13.32 -20.93
CA THR A 214 6.24 14.65 -20.84
C THR A 214 5.21 14.68 -19.69
N LEU A 215 5.45 15.49 -18.67
CA LEU A 215 4.53 15.70 -17.56
C LEU A 215 3.77 17.02 -17.72
N PRO A 216 2.61 17.18 -17.06
CA PRO A 216 1.96 18.48 -16.95
C PRO A 216 2.89 19.53 -16.33
N ASP A 217 2.76 20.79 -16.73
CA ASP A 217 3.45 21.91 -16.11
C ASP A 217 2.95 22.18 -14.68
N ASP A 218 3.68 22.99 -13.93
CA ASP A 218 3.40 23.27 -12.52
C ASP A 218 2.01 23.90 -12.30
N ASP A 219 1.56 24.76 -13.22
CA ASP A 219 0.23 25.39 -13.12
C ASP A 219 -0.87 24.33 -13.25
N LYS A 220 -0.74 23.41 -14.21
CA LYS A 220 -1.69 22.28 -14.36
C LYS A 220 -1.63 21.32 -13.18
N LEU A 221 -0.44 21.04 -12.65
CA LEU A 221 -0.30 20.21 -11.46
C LEU A 221 -1.00 20.82 -10.26
N TRP A 222 -0.88 22.15 -10.10
CA TRP A 222 -1.60 22.88 -9.06
C TRP A 222 -3.12 22.83 -9.25
N ASP A 223 -3.60 23.06 -10.47
CA ASP A 223 -5.03 22.97 -10.79
C ASP A 223 -5.58 21.56 -10.50
N ILE A 224 -4.84 20.52 -10.89
CA ILE A 224 -5.21 19.12 -10.58
C ILE A 224 -5.33 18.96 -9.07
N PHE A 225 -4.32 19.36 -8.32
CA PHE A 225 -4.30 19.22 -6.86
C PHE A 225 -5.45 19.98 -6.19
N ASP A 226 -5.62 21.26 -6.50
CA ASP A 226 -6.63 22.11 -5.87
C ASP A 226 -8.07 21.62 -6.15
N LEU A 227 -8.36 21.32 -7.42
CA LEU A 227 -9.68 20.81 -7.81
C LEU A 227 -9.94 19.40 -7.30
N GLY A 228 -8.93 18.53 -7.31
CA GLY A 228 -9.05 17.18 -6.77
C GLY A 228 -9.24 17.16 -5.26
N HIS A 229 -8.50 18.00 -4.52
CA HIS A 229 -8.70 18.15 -3.08
C HIS A 229 -10.13 18.62 -2.74
N LYS A 230 -10.64 19.62 -3.47
CA LYS A 230 -12.02 20.09 -3.31
C LYS A 230 -13.03 18.96 -3.59
N LYS A 231 -12.82 18.20 -4.67
CA LYS A 231 -13.69 17.08 -5.04
C LYS A 231 -13.71 15.99 -3.95
N LEU A 232 -12.56 15.57 -3.45
CA LEU A 232 -12.46 14.57 -2.37
C LEU A 232 -13.13 15.06 -1.08
N THR A 233 -12.90 16.31 -0.70
CA THR A 233 -13.53 16.92 0.49
C THR A 233 -15.05 16.98 0.36
N GLN A 234 -15.58 17.37 -0.81
CA GLN A 234 -17.01 17.36 -1.08
C GLN A 234 -17.65 15.98 -1.05
N ALA A 235 -16.86 14.95 -1.39
CA ALA A 235 -17.27 13.54 -1.29
C ALA A 235 -17.15 12.96 0.14
N GLY A 236 -16.79 13.77 1.14
CA GLY A 236 -16.71 13.38 2.54
C GLY A 236 -15.40 12.73 2.97
N TYR A 237 -14.34 12.83 2.15
CA TYR A 237 -13.00 12.42 2.54
C TYR A 237 -12.26 13.56 3.24
N VAL A 238 -11.53 13.21 4.29
CA VAL A 238 -10.68 14.14 5.04
C VAL A 238 -9.22 13.79 4.75
N GLN A 239 -8.46 14.78 4.31
CA GLN A 239 -7.01 14.63 4.20
C GLN A 239 -6.40 14.60 5.61
N TYR A 240 -5.66 13.57 5.96
CA TYR A 240 -5.06 13.41 7.29
C TYR A 240 -3.54 13.33 7.26
N GLU A 241 -2.97 13.18 6.08
CA GLU A 241 -1.53 13.23 5.79
C GLU A 241 -1.33 13.72 4.35
N ILE A 242 -0.07 13.78 3.85
CA ILE A 242 0.26 14.45 2.57
C ILE A 242 -0.59 13.95 1.39
N SER A 243 -0.75 12.64 1.26
CA SER A 243 -1.46 12.00 0.13
C SER A 243 -2.62 11.12 0.57
N GLY A 244 -2.86 11.00 1.87
CA GLY A 244 -3.87 10.12 2.44
C GLY A 244 -5.18 10.84 2.74
N TYR A 245 -6.25 10.34 2.13
CA TYR A 245 -7.62 10.79 2.30
C TYR A 245 -8.47 9.63 2.84
N SER A 246 -9.27 9.87 3.87
CA SER A 246 -10.14 8.82 4.40
C SER A 246 -11.50 9.37 4.82
N LYS A 247 -12.47 8.48 4.89
CA LYS A 247 -13.68 8.74 5.67
C LYS A 247 -13.34 8.77 7.16
N PRO A 248 -14.12 9.47 8.00
CA PRO A 248 -13.86 9.51 9.44
C PRO A 248 -13.75 8.10 10.04
N GLY A 249 -12.67 7.87 10.80
CA GLY A 249 -12.40 6.58 11.45
C GLY A 249 -11.66 5.55 10.60
N PHE A 250 -11.31 5.86 9.33
CA PHE A 250 -10.63 4.92 8.43
C PHE A 250 -9.20 5.34 8.06
N GLN A 251 -8.60 6.24 8.84
CA GLN A 251 -7.19 6.59 8.67
C GLN A 251 -6.30 5.35 8.86
N CYS A 252 -5.29 5.19 8.00
CA CYS A 252 -4.31 4.12 8.13
C CYS A 252 -3.49 4.31 9.41
N GLN A 253 -3.58 3.36 10.34
CA GLN A 253 -2.94 3.46 11.65
C GLN A 253 -1.41 3.35 11.51
N HIS A 254 -0.93 2.61 10.53
CA HIS A 254 0.49 2.51 10.24
C HIS A 254 1.07 3.87 9.79
N ASN A 255 0.39 4.58 8.86
CA ASN A 255 0.79 5.92 8.44
C ASN A 255 0.74 6.91 9.60
N LEU A 256 -0.34 6.89 10.39
CA LEU A 256 -0.47 7.75 11.56
C LEU A 256 0.63 7.50 12.60
N ASN A 257 1.13 6.27 12.70
CA ASN A 257 2.23 5.97 13.62
C ASN A 257 3.48 6.80 13.28
N TYR A 258 3.83 6.93 12.00
CA TYR A 258 4.95 7.78 11.56
C TYR A 258 4.71 9.26 11.89
N TRP A 259 3.53 9.78 11.55
CA TRP A 259 3.18 11.19 11.81
C TRP A 259 3.11 11.55 13.29
N ARG A 260 2.87 10.57 14.15
CA ARG A 260 2.83 10.71 15.61
C ARG A 260 4.14 10.35 16.29
N PHE A 261 5.22 10.20 15.52
CA PHE A 261 6.54 9.82 15.99
C PHE A 261 6.54 8.50 16.78
N GLY A 262 5.74 7.52 16.33
CA GLY A 262 5.74 6.18 16.87
C GLY A 262 7.01 5.40 16.50
N ASP A 263 7.30 4.36 17.26
CA ASP A 263 8.40 3.44 16.94
C ASP A 263 7.95 2.43 15.87
N TYR A 264 8.89 1.98 15.07
CA TYR A 264 8.66 0.86 14.18
C TYR A 264 9.91 0.00 13.98
N LEU A 265 9.67 -1.28 13.71
CA LEU A 265 10.67 -2.21 13.18
C LEU A 265 10.46 -2.35 11.67
N GLY A 266 11.54 -2.54 10.93
CA GLY A 266 11.48 -2.83 9.50
C GLY A 266 12.27 -4.09 9.21
N ILE A 267 11.62 -5.13 8.69
CA ILE A 267 12.24 -6.40 8.31
C ILE A 267 12.13 -6.67 6.82
N GLY A 268 13.10 -7.41 6.29
CA GLY A 268 13.24 -7.70 4.87
C GLY A 268 14.27 -6.80 4.20
N CYS A 269 14.39 -6.93 2.85
CA CYS A 269 15.45 -6.26 2.08
C CYS A 269 15.05 -4.86 1.59
#